data_126fd6552f6d43ebb3d72a7856434f82
#
_entry.id   126fd6552f6d43ebb3d72a7856434f82
#
_cell.length_a   1.000
_cell.length_b   1.000
_cell.length_c   1.000
_cell.angle_alpha   90.00
_cell.angle_beta   90.00
_cell.angle_gamma   90.00
#
_symmetry.space_group_name_H-M   'P 1'
#
loop_
_entity.id
_entity.type
_entity.pdbx_description
1 polymer ?
#
loop_
_entity_poly.entity_id
_entity_poly.type
_entity_poly.pdbx_seq_one_letter_code
_entity_poly.pdbx_strand_id
1 'polypeptide(L)'
;MKKKQAQIRLFLLAALVSILGLLIILYVAFCRDGDYNQVKINITQTENPTLPQEEPTESATNPEENPSETPEEPEEKPATNWEKYDPADVLKGENWALALISKKYPLDRNYLPSTSPVIESSKVTADERVAENYRKMYEAAKADGVVLTPYSGYCSFQAQKTIYNNKLQSFLTGMSEEEAKAKTEMRIEPTGCSENGAGLAVDIVSASTGFASTPEFEWLMKNAHHYGFILRYPEDKTEITGMIYQPWHWRYVGETAATEMKDQNLCLEEYLGAV
;
A
#
# COMPACT_ATOMS: atom_id res chain seq x y z
N MET A 1 38.57 26.55 42.84
CA MET A 1 37.51 25.58 42.52
C MET A 1 36.65 25.98 41.31
N LYS A 2 36.12 27.19 41.18
CA LYS A 2 35.20 27.61 40.10
C LYS A 2 35.80 27.50 38.67
N LYS A 3 37.08 27.87 38.47
CA LYS A 3 37.77 27.77 37.15
C LYS A 3 37.90 26.31 36.65
N LYS A 4 38.18 25.35 37.53
CA LYS A 4 38.31 23.92 37.18
C LYS A 4 36.95 23.30 36.78
N GLN A 5 35.86 23.72 37.44
CA GLN A 5 34.51 23.29 37.07
C GLN A 5 34.05 23.86 35.73
N ALA A 6 34.42 25.11 35.41
CA ALA A 6 34.09 25.69 34.10
C ALA A 6 34.82 24.98 32.95
N GLN A 7 36.10 24.62 33.14
CA GLN A 7 36.85 23.84 32.14
C GLN A 7 36.26 22.44 31.91
N ILE A 8 35.84 21.72 32.98
CA ILE A 8 35.21 20.43 32.88
C ILE A 8 33.87 20.52 32.10
N ARG A 9 33.05 21.56 32.39
CA ARG A 9 31.79 21.76 31.64
C ARG A 9 32.03 22.07 30.16
N LEU A 10 33.07 22.85 29.84
CA LEU A 10 33.43 23.14 28.44
C LEU A 10 33.91 21.90 27.69
N PHE A 11 34.70 21.04 28.35
CA PHE A 11 35.15 19.75 27.79
C PHE A 11 33.99 18.79 27.56
N LEU A 12 33.02 18.69 28.48
CA LEU A 12 31.85 17.85 28.34
C LEU A 12 30.93 18.36 27.22
N LEU A 13 30.78 19.68 27.08
CA LEU A 13 30.00 20.26 25.98
C LEU A 13 30.65 19.98 24.61
N ALA A 14 31.96 20.10 24.48
CA ALA A 14 32.70 19.80 23.27
C ALA A 14 32.63 18.32 22.90
N ALA A 15 32.71 17.41 23.88
CA ALA A 15 32.53 15.98 23.68
C ALA A 15 31.12 15.64 23.19
N LEU A 16 30.09 16.29 23.76
CA LEU A 16 28.68 16.08 23.36
C LEU A 16 28.42 16.55 21.93
N VAL A 17 28.98 17.69 21.53
CA VAL A 17 28.86 18.20 20.15
C VAL A 17 29.59 17.27 19.16
N SER A 18 30.76 16.72 19.54
CA SER A 18 31.48 15.77 18.70
C SER A 18 30.74 14.45 18.51
N ILE A 19 30.11 13.94 19.58
CA ILE A 19 29.28 12.72 19.52
C ILE A 19 28.04 12.95 18.64
N LEU A 20 27.38 14.10 18.79
CA LEU A 20 26.23 14.47 17.98
C LEU A 20 26.61 14.59 16.48
N GLY A 21 27.76 15.18 16.19
CA GLY A 21 28.31 15.28 14.84
C GLY A 21 28.60 13.90 14.22
N LEU A 22 29.17 12.97 14.99
CA LEU A 22 29.42 11.59 14.56
C LEU A 22 28.13 10.83 14.29
N LEU A 23 27.10 10.99 15.14
CA LEU A 23 25.80 10.38 14.95
C LEU A 23 25.07 10.92 13.71
N ILE A 24 25.21 12.22 13.41
CA ILE A 24 24.68 12.81 12.18
C ILE A 24 25.41 12.29 10.96
N ILE A 25 26.75 12.14 11.00
CA ILE A 25 27.52 11.58 9.90
C ILE A 25 27.17 10.12 9.66
N LEU A 26 26.99 9.32 10.72
CA LEU A 26 26.56 7.92 10.63
C LEU A 26 25.12 7.82 10.10
N TYR A 27 24.23 8.71 10.52
CA TYR A 27 22.85 8.77 10.01
C TYR A 27 22.82 9.18 8.52
N VAL A 28 23.61 10.16 8.11
CA VAL A 28 23.71 10.59 6.70
C VAL A 28 24.37 9.50 5.84
N ALA A 29 25.41 8.80 6.36
CA ALA A 29 25.99 7.65 5.69
C ALA A 29 24.99 6.52 5.53
N PHE A 30 24.25 6.18 6.60
CA PHE A 30 23.19 5.17 6.58
C PHE A 30 22.06 5.52 5.60
N CYS A 31 21.70 6.80 5.46
CA CYS A 31 20.69 7.25 4.49
C CYS A 31 21.23 7.37 3.05
N ARG A 32 22.55 7.43 2.84
CA ARG A 32 23.18 7.58 1.52
C ARG A 32 23.53 6.25 0.86
N ASP A 33 23.85 5.22 1.66
CA ASP A 33 24.19 3.88 1.18
C ASP A 33 22.95 2.99 1.18
N GLY A 34 21.94 3.35 0.36
CA GLY A 34 20.75 2.53 0.08
C GLY A 34 21.06 1.32 -0.83
N ASP A 35 22.27 0.77 -0.79
CA ASP A 35 22.65 -0.48 -1.43
C ASP A 35 22.82 -1.58 -0.38
N TYR A 36 21.70 -2.26 -0.09
CA TYR A 36 21.73 -3.54 0.61
C TYR A 36 22.06 -4.63 -0.40
N ASN A 37 23.35 -4.84 -0.66
CA ASN A 37 23.82 -6.02 -1.40
C ASN A 37 24.62 -6.95 -0.49
N GLN A 38 24.10 -8.19 -0.43
CA GLN A 38 24.79 -9.44 -0.18
C GLN A 38 25.22 -9.77 1.27
N VAL A 39 24.30 -10.35 2.00
CA VAL A 39 24.67 -11.45 2.91
C VAL A 39 24.40 -12.77 2.18
N LYS A 40 25.43 -13.39 1.65
CA LYS A 40 25.38 -14.77 1.13
C LYS A 40 25.26 -15.74 2.32
N ILE A 41 24.10 -16.33 2.47
CA ILE A 41 23.93 -17.51 3.33
C ILE A 41 24.14 -18.73 2.43
N ASN A 42 25.23 -19.47 2.65
CA ASN A 42 25.45 -20.79 2.08
C ASN A 42 24.46 -21.77 2.72
N ILE A 43 23.43 -22.16 1.97
CA ILE A 43 22.60 -23.31 2.34
C ILE A 43 23.15 -24.51 1.57
N THR A 44 23.72 -25.43 2.33
CA THR A 44 24.15 -26.76 1.89
C THR A 44 22.91 -27.54 1.43
N GLN A 45 22.95 -28.04 0.21
CA GLN A 45 21.93 -28.96 -0.33
C GLN A 45 21.83 -30.20 0.54
N THR A 46 20.63 -30.51 1.00
CA THR A 46 20.24 -31.85 1.43
C THR A 46 19.18 -32.39 0.49
N GLU A 47 19.42 -33.58 0.04
CA GLU A 47 18.75 -34.33 -1.02
C GLU A 47 17.25 -34.56 -0.74
N ASN A 48 16.50 -34.52 -1.79
CA ASN A 48 15.06 -34.75 -1.91
C ASN A 48 14.76 -36.26 -1.79
N PRO A 49 13.84 -36.74 -0.93
CA PRO A 49 13.33 -38.10 -1.05
C PRO A 49 12.14 -38.13 -2.03
N THR A 50 12.27 -39.05 -2.96
CA THR A 50 11.32 -39.46 -3.99
C THR A 50 9.99 -39.91 -3.39
N LEU A 51 8.86 -39.33 -3.85
CA LEU A 51 7.51 -39.83 -3.61
C LEU A 51 7.14 -40.91 -4.63
N PRO A 52 6.38 -41.95 -4.25
CA PRO A 52 5.94 -42.99 -5.14
C PRO A 52 4.77 -42.53 -6.05
N GLN A 53 4.82 -42.94 -7.31
CA GLN A 53 3.72 -42.81 -8.25
C GLN A 53 2.60 -43.81 -7.91
N GLU A 54 1.36 -43.35 -7.81
CA GLU A 54 0.16 -44.19 -7.88
C GLU A 54 -0.51 -44.01 -9.26
N GLU A 55 -0.79 -45.13 -9.89
CA GLU A 55 -1.50 -45.27 -11.16
C GLU A 55 -3.01 -44.98 -11.02
N PRO A 56 -3.70 -44.54 -12.10
CA PRO A 56 -5.13 -44.19 -12.05
C PRO A 56 -6.00 -45.42 -12.24
N THR A 57 -6.94 -45.64 -11.33
CA THR A 57 -8.06 -46.56 -11.53
C THR A 57 -9.26 -45.83 -12.11
N GLU A 58 -9.65 -46.24 -13.32
CA GLU A 58 -10.95 -45.93 -13.93
C GLU A 58 -12.12 -46.50 -13.08
N SER A 59 -13.13 -45.68 -12.83
CA SER A 59 -14.51 -46.19 -12.70
C SER A 59 -15.50 -45.12 -13.13
N ALA A 60 -16.17 -45.39 -14.22
CA ALA A 60 -17.27 -44.60 -14.75
C ALA A 60 -18.54 -44.82 -13.91
N THR A 61 -19.19 -43.76 -13.48
CA THR A 61 -20.66 -43.69 -13.31
C THR A 61 -21.14 -42.29 -13.66
N ASN A 62 -22.01 -42.25 -14.64
CA ASN A 62 -22.74 -41.09 -15.12
C ASN A 62 -23.85 -40.72 -14.12
N PRO A 63 -24.05 -39.45 -13.72
CA PRO A 63 -25.33 -38.98 -13.25
C PRO A 63 -25.93 -37.92 -14.19
N GLU A 64 -27.10 -38.22 -14.61
CA GLU A 64 -28.24 -37.41 -15.05
C GLU A 64 -28.05 -35.90 -15.22
N GLU A 65 -28.36 -35.45 -16.43
CA GLU A 65 -28.58 -34.07 -16.83
C GLU A 65 -29.68 -33.43 -15.94
N ASN A 66 -29.32 -32.34 -15.26
CA ASN A 66 -30.25 -31.42 -14.67
C ASN A 66 -30.41 -30.19 -15.61
N PRO A 67 -31.63 -29.64 -15.80
CA PRO A 67 -31.87 -28.68 -16.86
C PRO A 67 -31.28 -27.31 -16.59
N SER A 68 -30.54 -26.86 -17.59
CA SER A 68 -30.36 -25.47 -18.05
C SER A 68 -30.69 -24.36 -17.06
N GLU A 69 -29.68 -23.93 -16.30
CA GLU A 69 -29.60 -22.54 -15.89
C GLU A 69 -29.06 -21.75 -17.08
N THR A 70 -29.90 -20.89 -17.63
CA THR A 70 -29.49 -19.87 -18.62
C THR A 70 -28.43 -19.00 -17.95
N PRO A 71 -27.25 -18.76 -18.54
CA PRO A 71 -26.29 -17.80 -18.00
C PRO A 71 -26.97 -16.43 -17.95
N GLU A 72 -27.12 -15.86 -16.75
CA GLU A 72 -27.48 -14.46 -16.62
C GLU A 72 -26.41 -13.63 -17.37
N GLU A 73 -26.89 -12.85 -18.34
CA GLU A 73 -26.07 -11.88 -19.07
C GLU A 73 -25.49 -10.91 -18.03
N PRO A 74 -24.19 -10.58 -18.06
CA PRO A 74 -23.61 -9.69 -17.08
C PRO A 74 -24.36 -8.37 -17.09
N GLU A 75 -24.95 -7.97 -15.95
CA GLU A 75 -25.57 -6.65 -15.81
C GLU A 75 -24.57 -5.57 -16.21
N GLU A 76 -24.85 -4.82 -17.28
CA GLU A 76 -24.04 -3.67 -17.69
C GLU A 76 -23.99 -2.68 -16.51
N LYS A 77 -22.80 -2.48 -15.95
CA LYS A 77 -22.58 -1.46 -14.93
C LYS A 77 -23.02 -0.11 -15.48
N PRO A 78 -23.89 0.65 -14.79
CA PRO A 78 -24.31 1.94 -15.27
C PRO A 78 -23.11 2.86 -15.52
N ALA A 79 -23.02 3.42 -16.73
CA ALA A 79 -21.89 4.27 -17.14
C ALA A 79 -21.76 5.47 -16.18
N THR A 80 -20.61 5.59 -15.54
CA THR A 80 -20.30 6.71 -14.64
C THR A 80 -20.23 8.02 -15.43
N ASN A 81 -20.96 9.02 -15.00
CA ASN A 81 -20.86 10.36 -15.58
C ASN A 81 -19.64 11.09 -14.99
N TRP A 82 -18.48 10.91 -15.60
CA TRP A 82 -17.21 11.47 -15.16
C TRP A 82 -17.15 13.01 -15.13
N GLU A 83 -18.01 13.72 -15.86
CA GLU A 83 -18.08 15.19 -15.82
C GLU A 83 -18.67 15.72 -14.52
N LYS A 84 -19.49 14.91 -13.84
CA LYS A 84 -20.16 15.25 -12.58
C LYS A 84 -19.72 14.37 -11.42
N TYR A 85 -18.64 13.64 -11.61
CA TYR A 85 -18.17 12.70 -10.62
C TYR A 85 -17.62 13.42 -9.38
N ASP A 86 -18.16 13.11 -8.20
CA ASP A 86 -17.66 13.52 -6.90
C ASP A 86 -17.39 12.27 -6.04
N PRO A 87 -16.13 11.99 -5.65
CA PRO A 87 -15.82 10.84 -4.83
C PRO A 87 -16.54 10.86 -3.47
N ALA A 88 -16.84 12.04 -2.93
CA ALA A 88 -17.55 12.16 -1.65
C ALA A 88 -18.98 11.66 -1.73
N ASP A 89 -19.64 11.75 -2.88
CA ASP A 89 -20.98 11.20 -3.08
C ASP A 89 -20.94 9.67 -3.27
N VAL A 90 -19.94 9.15 -3.99
CA VAL A 90 -19.74 7.71 -4.13
C VAL A 90 -19.47 7.06 -2.77
N LEU A 91 -18.66 7.70 -1.92
CA LEU A 91 -18.31 7.20 -0.58
C LEU A 91 -19.51 7.03 0.35
N LYS A 92 -20.63 7.73 0.09
CA LYS A 92 -21.89 7.62 0.84
C LYS A 92 -22.82 6.52 0.30
N GLY A 93 -22.60 6.07 -0.94
CA GLY A 93 -23.45 5.11 -1.64
C GLY A 93 -23.04 3.65 -1.43
N GLU A 94 -23.74 2.76 -2.12
CA GLU A 94 -23.49 1.32 -2.07
C GLU A 94 -22.12 0.96 -2.65
N ASN A 95 -21.66 1.67 -3.68
CA ASN A 95 -20.38 1.47 -4.34
C ASN A 95 -19.21 2.24 -3.68
N TRP A 96 -19.31 2.57 -2.40
CA TRP A 96 -18.36 3.39 -1.65
C TRP A 96 -16.90 2.93 -1.82
N ALA A 97 -16.66 1.62 -1.86
CA ALA A 97 -15.34 1.04 -2.00
C ALA A 97 -14.68 1.35 -3.36
N LEU A 98 -15.48 1.70 -4.38
CA LEU A 98 -15.04 2.01 -5.73
C LEU A 98 -14.83 3.51 -5.97
N ALA A 99 -14.88 4.34 -4.93
CA ALA A 99 -14.63 5.77 -5.06
C ALA A 99 -13.23 6.04 -5.62
N LEU A 100 -13.13 6.66 -6.79
CA LEU A 100 -11.86 7.07 -7.41
C LEU A 100 -11.43 8.42 -6.85
N ILE A 101 -10.37 8.42 -6.06
CA ILE A 101 -9.78 9.62 -5.48
C ILE A 101 -8.44 9.85 -6.17
N SER A 102 -8.28 11.00 -6.80
CA SER A 102 -7.10 11.32 -7.60
C SER A 102 -6.93 12.84 -7.77
N LYS A 103 -5.90 13.27 -8.51
CA LYS A 103 -5.74 14.69 -8.87
C LYS A 103 -6.91 15.24 -9.67
N LYS A 104 -7.58 14.41 -10.45
CA LYS A 104 -8.77 14.79 -11.22
C LYS A 104 -10.03 14.83 -10.36
N TYR A 105 -10.09 13.98 -9.34
CA TYR A 105 -11.24 13.79 -8.47
C TYR A 105 -10.81 13.87 -6.99
N PRO A 106 -10.47 15.08 -6.50
CA PRO A 106 -10.02 15.24 -5.11
C PRO A 106 -11.19 15.18 -4.12
N LEU A 107 -10.88 14.74 -2.90
CA LEU A 107 -11.80 14.86 -1.76
C LEU A 107 -11.90 16.30 -1.27
N ASP A 108 -13.09 16.70 -0.81
CA ASP A 108 -13.27 17.94 -0.07
C ASP A 108 -12.40 17.92 1.21
N ARG A 109 -11.83 19.09 1.53
CA ARG A 109 -10.95 19.26 2.69
C ARG A 109 -11.61 18.95 4.05
N ASN A 110 -12.93 18.98 4.10
CA ASN A 110 -13.71 18.71 5.31
C ASN A 110 -14.21 17.26 5.36
N TYR A 111 -13.87 16.43 4.37
CA TYR A 111 -14.22 15.03 4.42
C TYR A 111 -13.53 14.33 5.57
N LEU A 112 -14.31 13.64 6.39
CA LEU A 112 -13.84 12.86 7.55
C LEU A 112 -14.49 11.48 7.52
N PRO A 113 -13.74 10.40 7.31
CA PRO A 113 -14.26 9.04 7.40
C PRO A 113 -14.51 8.64 8.86
N SER A 114 -15.46 7.73 9.09
CA SER A 114 -15.53 6.95 10.33
C SER A 114 -14.40 5.94 10.32
N THR A 115 -13.47 6.00 11.28
CA THR A 115 -12.28 5.16 11.28
C THR A 115 -12.18 4.27 12.49
N SER A 116 -11.62 3.06 12.32
CA SER A 116 -11.24 2.18 13.40
C SER A 116 -9.82 1.62 13.22
N PRO A 117 -9.16 1.13 14.29
CA PRO A 117 -7.87 0.47 14.17
C PRO A 117 -7.94 -0.73 13.23
N VAL A 118 -6.96 -0.84 12.31
CA VAL A 118 -6.90 -1.95 11.35
C VAL A 118 -6.58 -3.29 12.02
N ILE A 119 -5.85 -3.26 13.16
CA ILE A 119 -5.70 -4.37 14.12
C ILE A 119 -5.67 -3.77 15.53
N GLU A 120 -6.07 -4.54 16.56
CA GLU A 120 -6.18 -4.05 17.94
C GLU A 120 -4.88 -3.48 18.51
N SER A 121 -3.73 -4.07 18.14
CA SER A 121 -2.41 -3.65 18.64
C SER A 121 -1.83 -2.45 17.89
N SER A 122 -2.47 -1.95 16.84
CA SER A 122 -1.96 -0.87 15.99
C SER A 122 -2.66 0.46 16.26
N LYS A 123 -1.89 1.55 16.06
CA LYS A 123 -2.44 2.91 16.00
C LYS A 123 -2.87 3.31 14.58
N VAL A 124 -2.57 2.48 13.59
CA VAL A 124 -3.00 2.69 12.20
C VAL A 124 -4.49 2.47 12.12
N THR A 125 -5.21 3.45 11.56
CA THR A 125 -6.66 3.38 11.36
C THR A 125 -7.00 3.42 9.87
N ALA A 126 -8.15 2.88 9.50
CA ALA A 126 -8.75 3.00 8.18
C ALA A 126 -10.26 3.24 8.35
N ASP A 127 -10.99 3.48 7.26
CA ASP A 127 -12.46 3.41 7.28
C ASP A 127 -12.87 2.11 7.99
N GLU A 128 -13.87 2.18 8.87
CA GLU A 128 -14.23 1.04 9.73
C GLU A 128 -14.55 -0.23 8.94
N ARG A 129 -15.15 -0.08 7.73
CA ARG A 129 -15.46 -1.16 6.80
C ARG A 129 -14.19 -1.78 6.19
N VAL A 130 -13.20 -0.94 5.87
CA VAL A 130 -11.87 -1.38 5.40
C VAL A 130 -11.09 -2.07 6.52
N ALA A 131 -11.11 -1.51 7.71
CA ALA A 131 -10.41 -2.06 8.88
C ALA A 131 -10.93 -3.46 9.24
N GLU A 132 -12.23 -3.71 9.10
CA GLU A 132 -12.81 -5.05 9.31
C GLU A 132 -12.23 -6.08 8.33
N ASN A 133 -12.17 -5.74 7.03
CA ASN A 133 -11.64 -6.64 6.01
C ASN A 133 -10.11 -6.79 6.11
N TYR A 134 -9.41 -5.74 6.53
CA TYR A 134 -7.98 -5.85 6.83
C TYR A 134 -7.71 -6.84 7.97
N ARG A 135 -8.50 -6.83 9.03
CA ARG A 135 -8.38 -7.81 10.14
C ARG A 135 -8.55 -9.24 9.66
N LYS A 136 -9.53 -9.50 8.79
CA LYS A 136 -9.74 -10.84 8.19
C LYS A 136 -8.51 -11.26 7.39
N MET A 137 -7.97 -10.37 6.56
CA MET A 137 -6.76 -10.59 5.76
C MET A 137 -5.53 -10.84 6.65
N TYR A 138 -5.36 -10.02 7.70
CA TYR A 138 -4.26 -10.14 8.66
C TYR A 138 -4.25 -11.48 9.38
N GLU A 139 -5.40 -11.93 9.90
CA GLU A 139 -5.50 -13.21 10.61
C GLU A 139 -5.28 -14.41 9.68
N ALA A 140 -5.75 -14.35 8.43
CA ALA A 140 -5.47 -15.39 7.45
C ALA A 140 -3.98 -15.47 7.09
N ALA A 141 -3.32 -14.35 6.82
CA ALA A 141 -1.89 -14.33 6.57
C ALA A 141 -1.09 -14.85 7.77
N LYS A 142 -1.49 -14.47 8.97
CA LYS A 142 -0.86 -14.95 10.22
C LYS A 142 -1.03 -16.46 10.42
N ALA A 143 -2.16 -17.04 10.02
CA ALA A 143 -2.36 -18.50 10.03
C ALA A 143 -1.39 -19.19 9.06
N ASP A 144 -1.04 -18.55 7.94
CA ASP A 144 -0.04 -19.01 6.98
C ASP A 144 1.42 -18.67 7.39
N GLY A 145 1.62 -18.12 8.61
CA GLY A 145 2.94 -17.75 9.12
C GLY A 145 3.49 -16.40 8.61
N VAL A 146 2.65 -15.59 7.97
CA VAL A 146 3.02 -14.27 7.42
C VAL A 146 2.39 -13.15 8.24
N VAL A 147 3.16 -12.11 8.60
CA VAL A 147 2.69 -11.01 9.46
C VAL A 147 2.56 -9.71 8.66
N LEU A 148 1.35 -9.36 8.28
CA LEU A 148 1.03 -8.13 7.55
C LEU A 148 0.96 -6.93 8.51
N THR A 149 2.10 -6.47 9.02
CA THR A 149 2.14 -5.33 9.94
C THR A 149 1.65 -4.06 9.24
N PRO A 150 0.59 -3.37 9.72
CA PRO A 150 0.16 -2.11 9.13
C PRO A 150 1.19 -1.01 9.40
N TYR A 151 1.61 -0.30 8.37
CA TYR A 151 2.60 0.78 8.43
C TYR A 151 1.94 2.15 8.45
N SER A 152 0.97 2.39 7.55
CA SER A 152 0.20 3.62 7.41
C SER A 152 -1.24 3.29 6.98
N GLY A 153 -2.17 4.20 7.22
CA GLY A 153 -3.59 4.05 6.84
C GLY A 153 -4.22 5.43 6.70
N TYR A 154 -5.36 5.70 7.39
CA TYR A 154 -5.99 7.00 7.31
C TYR A 154 -5.00 8.14 7.60
N CYS A 155 -4.99 9.10 6.69
CA CYS A 155 -4.15 10.28 6.76
C CYS A 155 -5.01 11.54 6.63
N SER A 156 -5.03 12.37 7.67
CA SER A 156 -5.80 13.61 7.63
C SER A 156 -5.28 14.57 6.55
N PHE A 157 -6.15 15.47 6.08
CA PHE A 157 -5.80 16.50 5.09
C PHE A 157 -4.54 17.31 5.50
N GLN A 158 -4.42 17.65 6.79
CA GLN A 158 -3.26 18.40 7.28
C GLN A 158 -1.98 17.53 7.31
N ALA A 159 -2.09 16.26 7.67
CA ALA A 159 -0.96 15.33 7.65
C ALA A 159 -0.47 15.10 6.21
N GLN A 160 -1.38 14.85 5.26
CA GLN A 160 -1.06 14.70 3.83
C GLN A 160 -0.35 15.95 3.28
N LYS A 161 -0.83 17.16 3.64
CA LYS A 161 -0.18 18.42 3.26
C LYS A 161 1.26 18.48 3.76
N THR A 162 1.50 18.06 4.99
CA THR A 162 2.85 18.04 5.57
C THR A 162 3.75 17.04 4.86
N ILE A 163 3.27 15.82 4.60
CA ILE A 163 4.01 14.77 3.87
C ILE A 163 4.39 15.24 2.47
N TYR A 164 3.41 15.77 1.73
CA TYR A 164 3.63 16.31 0.38
C TYR A 164 4.67 17.42 0.37
N ASN A 165 4.52 18.42 1.24
CA ASN A 165 5.45 19.56 1.31
C ASN A 165 6.87 19.11 1.67
N ASN A 166 7.03 18.20 2.64
CA ASN A 166 8.33 17.67 3.01
C ASN A 166 9.00 16.95 1.83
N LYS A 167 8.24 16.19 1.06
CA LYS A 167 8.74 15.50 -0.13
C LYS A 167 9.13 16.50 -1.22
N LEU A 168 8.30 17.50 -1.48
CA LEU A 168 8.59 18.57 -2.43
C LEU A 168 9.89 19.31 -2.06
N GLN A 169 10.03 19.72 -0.81
CA GLN A 169 11.23 20.39 -0.33
C GLN A 169 12.50 19.53 -0.50
N SER A 170 12.40 18.22 -0.34
CA SER A 170 13.53 17.31 -0.54
C SER A 170 14.04 17.28 -1.99
N PHE A 171 13.20 17.59 -2.96
CA PHE A 171 13.57 17.65 -4.37
C PHE A 171 14.02 19.07 -4.80
N LEU A 172 13.50 20.12 -4.19
CA LEU A 172 13.85 21.52 -4.52
C LEU A 172 15.34 21.83 -4.29
N THR A 173 16.05 21.04 -3.52
CA THR A 173 17.50 21.23 -3.29
C THR A 173 18.38 20.93 -4.51
N GLY A 174 17.83 20.30 -5.56
CA GLY A 174 18.63 19.86 -6.71
C GLY A 174 17.96 19.98 -8.08
N MET A 175 16.74 20.53 -8.16
CA MET A 175 16.00 20.67 -9.42
C MET A 175 15.08 21.89 -9.41
N SER A 176 14.52 22.25 -10.56
CA SER A 176 13.52 23.32 -10.69
C SER A 176 12.25 22.99 -9.90
N GLU A 177 11.46 24.01 -9.57
CA GLU A 177 10.19 23.84 -8.86
C GLU A 177 9.21 22.95 -9.65
N GLU A 178 9.15 23.11 -10.96
CA GLU A 178 8.28 22.33 -11.85
C GLU A 178 8.69 20.85 -11.84
N GLU A 179 10.00 20.55 -12.00
CA GLU A 179 10.53 19.19 -11.95
C GLU A 179 10.34 18.56 -10.56
N ALA A 180 10.60 19.32 -9.49
CA ALA A 180 10.42 18.89 -8.12
C ALA A 180 8.95 18.53 -7.83
N LYS A 181 8.01 19.36 -8.31
CA LYS A 181 6.58 19.12 -8.20
C LYS A 181 6.15 17.87 -8.95
N ALA A 182 6.52 17.75 -10.23
CA ALA A 182 6.18 16.58 -11.05
C ALA A 182 6.73 15.29 -10.40
N LYS A 183 7.98 15.29 -9.94
CA LYS A 183 8.61 14.15 -9.29
C LYS A 183 7.99 13.81 -7.92
N THR A 184 7.50 14.81 -7.21
CA THR A 184 6.75 14.61 -5.96
C THR A 184 5.42 13.96 -6.24
N GLU A 185 4.66 14.46 -7.18
CA GLU A 185 3.30 14.01 -7.51
C GLU A 185 3.21 12.61 -8.09
N MET A 186 4.32 12.09 -8.60
CA MET A 186 4.43 10.67 -8.97
C MET A 186 4.65 9.74 -7.76
N ARG A 187 4.89 10.27 -6.54
CA ARG A 187 5.25 9.49 -5.34
C ARG A 187 4.32 9.72 -4.17
N ILE A 188 3.85 10.94 -4.05
CA ILE A 188 2.97 11.39 -2.96
C ILE A 188 1.87 12.21 -3.60
N GLU A 189 0.65 11.78 -3.45
CA GLU A 189 -0.51 12.49 -3.97
C GLU A 189 -0.63 13.87 -3.31
N PRO A 190 -1.04 14.91 -4.08
CA PRO A 190 -1.36 16.20 -3.51
C PRO A 190 -2.46 16.10 -2.44
N THR A 191 -2.54 17.12 -1.61
CA THR A 191 -3.53 17.17 -0.53
C THR A 191 -4.95 17.05 -1.07
N GLY A 192 -5.73 16.13 -0.51
CA GLY A 192 -7.09 15.78 -0.97
C GLY A 192 -7.13 14.72 -2.07
N CYS A 193 -5.98 14.36 -2.66
CA CYS A 193 -5.93 13.42 -3.78
C CYS A 193 -5.53 11.99 -3.35
N SER A 194 -5.27 11.77 -2.07
CA SER A 194 -4.84 10.48 -1.54
C SER A 194 -6.02 9.64 -1.03
N GLU A 195 -6.03 8.37 -1.37
CA GLU A 195 -7.01 7.38 -0.91
C GLU A 195 -6.91 7.12 0.60
N ASN A 196 -5.73 7.37 1.20
CA ASN A 196 -5.56 7.38 2.65
C ASN A 196 -6.41 8.47 3.32
N GLY A 197 -6.73 9.56 2.61
CA GLY A 197 -7.63 10.61 3.10
C GLY A 197 -9.07 10.15 3.30
N ALA A 198 -9.50 9.12 2.58
CA ALA A 198 -10.80 8.46 2.78
C ALA A 198 -10.70 7.21 3.68
N GLY A 199 -9.50 6.83 4.12
CA GLY A 199 -9.29 5.59 4.87
C GLY A 199 -9.46 4.32 4.04
N LEU A 200 -9.38 4.42 2.70
CA LEU A 200 -9.62 3.30 1.79
C LEU A 200 -8.38 2.45 1.51
N ALA A 201 -7.20 2.91 1.91
CA ALA A 201 -5.94 2.22 1.65
C ALA A 201 -5.12 2.04 2.94
N VAL A 202 -4.33 0.98 2.95
CA VAL A 202 -3.38 0.66 4.01
C VAL A 202 -2.02 0.36 3.40
N ASP A 203 -0.98 1.06 3.88
CA ASP A 203 0.38 0.69 3.57
C ASP A 203 0.81 -0.45 4.51
N ILE A 204 1.43 -1.48 3.96
CA ILE A 204 1.73 -2.72 4.68
C ILE A 204 3.25 -2.89 4.79
N VAL A 205 3.72 -3.20 5.99
CA VAL A 205 5.11 -3.47 6.41
C VAL A 205 6.03 -2.25 6.27
N SER A 206 6.12 -1.62 5.10
CA SER A 206 7.04 -0.48 4.88
C SER A 206 6.63 0.34 3.67
N ALA A 207 7.07 1.59 3.57
CA ALA A 207 6.93 2.43 2.37
C ALA A 207 8.22 2.37 1.52
N SER A 208 8.62 1.16 1.11
CA SER A 208 9.86 0.91 0.36
C SER A 208 9.64 -0.10 -0.77
N THR A 209 10.27 0.12 -1.92
CA THR A 209 10.23 -0.82 -3.06
C THR A 209 10.85 -2.17 -2.73
N GLY A 210 11.76 -2.24 -1.75
CA GLY A 210 12.32 -3.49 -1.25
C GLY A 210 11.26 -4.46 -0.66
N PHE A 211 10.09 -3.95 -0.30
CA PHE A 211 8.96 -4.77 0.14
C PHE A 211 8.52 -5.79 -0.92
N ALA A 212 8.67 -5.49 -2.21
CA ALA A 212 8.33 -6.40 -3.31
C ALA A 212 9.09 -7.74 -3.29
N SER A 213 10.19 -7.84 -2.52
CA SER A 213 10.99 -9.06 -2.40
C SER A 213 10.74 -9.82 -1.09
N THR A 214 9.66 -9.53 -0.38
CA THR A 214 9.35 -10.13 0.92
C THR A 214 8.27 -11.22 0.81
N PRO A 215 8.24 -12.19 1.74
CA PRO A 215 7.16 -13.19 1.82
C PRO A 215 5.77 -12.55 2.01
N GLU A 216 5.70 -11.41 2.69
CA GLU A 216 4.46 -10.68 2.91
C GLU A 216 3.88 -10.15 1.59
N PHE A 217 4.72 -9.60 0.72
CA PHE A 217 4.29 -9.14 -0.60
C PHE A 217 3.84 -10.31 -1.48
N GLU A 218 4.59 -11.41 -1.49
CA GLU A 218 4.22 -12.62 -2.24
C GLU A 218 2.85 -13.14 -1.79
N TRP A 219 2.62 -13.19 -0.47
CA TRP A 219 1.34 -13.60 0.09
C TRP A 219 0.21 -12.66 -0.34
N LEU A 220 0.43 -11.34 -0.26
CA LEU A 220 -0.55 -10.32 -0.66
C LEU A 220 -0.91 -10.43 -2.15
N MET A 221 0.07 -10.56 -3.03
CA MET A 221 -0.15 -10.74 -4.47
C MET A 221 -1.01 -11.97 -4.78
N LYS A 222 -0.90 -13.01 -3.97
CA LYS A 222 -1.66 -14.24 -4.14
C LYS A 222 -3.07 -14.17 -3.54
N ASN A 223 -3.24 -13.51 -2.40
CA ASN A 223 -4.42 -13.70 -1.56
C ASN A 223 -5.24 -12.42 -1.31
N ALA A 224 -4.67 -11.20 -1.44
CA ALA A 224 -5.30 -9.96 -0.99
C ALA A 224 -6.67 -9.70 -1.64
N HIS A 225 -6.86 -10.10 -2.89
CA HIS A 225 -8.13 -9.93 -3.62
C HIS A 225 -9.31 -10.68 -2.97
N HIS A 226 -9.08 -11.82 -2.30
CA HIS A 226 -10.11 -12.55 -1.54
C HIS A 226 -10.63 -11.76 -0.33
N TYR A 227 -9.91 -10.71 0.06
CA TYR A 227 -10.27 -9.80 1.15
C TYR A 227 -10.64 -8.41 0.64
N GLY A 228 -10.79 -8.26 -0.67
CA GLY A 228 -11.18 -7.02 -1.32
C GLY A 228 -10.05 -6.01 -1.52
N PHE A 229 -8.79 -6.40 -1.41
CA PHE A 229 -7.64 -5.51 -1.60
C PHE A 229 -6.92 -5.75 -2.92
N ILE A 230 -6.48 -4.66 -3.55
CA ILE A 230 -5.65 -4.65 -4.77
C ILE A 230 -4.32 -3.95 -4.49
N LEU A 231 -3.28 -4.34 -5.24
CA LEU A 231 -2.08 -3.54 -5.40
C LEU A 231 -2.43 -2.30 -6.23
N ARG A 232 -2.52 -1.14 -5.57
CA ARG A 232 -3.09 0.06 -6.19
C ARG A 232 -2.26 0.66 -7.31
N TYR A 233 -0.93 0.63 -7.18
CA TYR A 233 0.01 1.23 -8.11
C TYR A 233 1.02 0.19 -8.62
N PRO A 234 0.57 -0.72 -9.53
CA PRO A 234 1.46 -1.71 -10.15
C PRO A 234 2.48 -1.05 -11.09
N GLU A 235 3.59 -1.73 -11.34
CA GLU A 235 4.71 -1.17 -12.10
C GLU A 235 4.34 -0.85 -13.56
N ASP A 236 3.52 -1.70 -14.17
CA ASP A 236 3.07 -1.60 -15.56
C ASP A 236 1.91 -0.60 -15.79
N LYS A 237 1.39 0.04 -14.73
CA LYS A 237 0.23 0.96 -14.79
C LYS A 237 0.57 2.41 -14.45
N THR A 238 1.85 2.76 -14.37
CA THR A 238 2.31 4.12 -14.00
C THR A 238 1.74 5.21 -14.91
N GLU A 239 1.63 4.96 -16.21
CA GLU A 239 1.09 5.93 -17.17
C GLU A 239 -0.41 6.20 -16.98
N ILE A 240 -1.15 5.20 -16.49
CA ILE A 240 -2.60 5.28 -16.23
C ILE A 240 -2.85 5.92 -14.87
N THR A 241 -2.19 5.41 -13.83
CA THR A 241 -2.42 5.85 -12.44
C THR A 241 -1.74 7.18 -12.13
N GLY A 242 -0.69 7.55 -12.90
CA GLY A 242 0.16 8.71 -12.63
C GLY A 242 1.10 8.53 -11.44
N MET A 243 1.16 7.32 -10.85
CA MET A 243 1.98 7.00 -9.67
C MET A 243 3.04 5.98 -10.04
N ILE A 244 4.24 6.12 -9.45
CA ILE A 244 5.27 5.06 -9.56
C ILE A 244 4.81 3.80 -8.84
N TYR A 245 5.48 2.70 -9.13
CA TYR A 245 5.29 1.43 -8.43
C TYR A 245 5.38 1.57 -6.91
N GLN A 246 4.32 1.14 -6.18
CA GLN A 246 4.26 1.17 -4.72
C GLN A 246 3.79 -0.19 -4.19
N PRO A 247 4.69 -1.15 -3.99
CA PRO A 247 4.32 -2.51 -3.55
C PRO A 247 3.68 -2.54 -2.16
N TRP A 248 3.87 -1.50 -1.35
CA TRP A 248 3.32 -1.38 0.00
C TRP A 248 1.87 -0.89 0.04
N HIS A 249 1.35 -0.21 -1.02
CA HIS A 249 0.08 0.50 -1.02
C HIS A 249 -1.06 -0.39 -1.49
N TRP A 250 -1.89 -0.84 -0.54
CA TRP A 250 -2.99 -1.77 -0.78
C TRP A 250 -4.33 -1.07 -0.59
N ARG A 251 -5.11 -1.00 -1.66
CA ARG A 251 -6.40 -0.33 -1.74
C ARG A 251 -7.54 -1.34 -1.61
N TYR A 252 -8.50 -1.04 -0.74
CA TYR A 252 -9.74 -1.80 -0.64
C TYR A 252 -10.74 -1.35 -1.71
N VAL A 253 -11.30 -2.30 -2.45
CA VAL A 253 -12.29 -2.08 -3.53
C VAL A 253 -13.48 -3.04 -3.44
N GLY A 254 -13.51 -3.92 -2.43
CA GLY A 254 -14.47 -5.02 -2.31
C GLY A 254 -14.00 -6.30 -3.01
N GLU A 255 -14.46 -7.44 -2.51
CA GLU A 255 -13.96 -8.77 -2.94
C GLU A 255 -14.22 -9.05 -4.43
N THR A 256 -15.43 -8.77 -4.91
CA THR A 256 -15.81 -8.99 -6.32
C THR A 256 -14.93 -8.16 -7.25
N ALA A 257 -14.85 -6.84 -7.02
CA ALA A 257 -14.06 -5.95 -7.86
C ALA A 257 -12.56 -6.27 -7.79
N ALA A 258 -12.03 -6.62 -6.61
CA ALA A 258 -10.63 -6.98 -6.46
C ALA A 258 -10.28 -8.26 -7.23
N THR A 259 -11.17 -9.25 -7.23
CA THR A 259 -11.00 -10.49 -8.00
C THR A 259 -11.04 -10.22 -9.50
N GLU A 260 -12.05 -9.47 -9.98
CA GLU A 260 -12.17 -9.11 -11.40
C GLU A 260 -10.96 -8.31 -11.89
N MET A 261 -10.49 -7.33 -11.11
CA MET A 261 -9.29 -6.55 -11.46
C MET A 261 -8.03 -7.42 -11.53
N LYS A 262 -7.87 -8.35 -10.60
CA LYS A 262 -6.75 -9.29 -10.60
C LYS A 262 -6.77 -10.20 -11.81
N ASP A 263 -7.91 -10.83 -12.10
CA ASP A 263 -8.05 -11.80 -13.18
C ASP A 263 -7.84 -11.18 -14.57
N GLN A 264 -8.23 -9.90 -14.72
CA GLN A 264 -8.10 -9.15 -15.96
C GLN A 264 -6.87 -8.24 -16.00
N ASN A 265 -6.03 -8.23 -14.99
CA ASN A 265 -4.87 -7.32 -14.83
C ASN A 265 -5.23 -5.84 -15.01
N LEU A 266 -6.31 -5.39 -14.36
CA LEU A 266 -6.78 -4.01 -14.43
C LEU A 266 -6.36 -3.22 -13.19
N CYS A 267 -5.99 -1.94 -13.38
CA CYS A 267 -5.98 -0.98 -12.28
C CYS A 267 -7.39 -0.40 -12.04
N LEU A 268 -7.56 0.36 -10.97
CA LEU A 268 -8.87 0.92 -10.61
C LEU A 268 -9.46 1.83 -11.69
N GLU A 269 -8.62 2.65 -12.33
CA GLU A 269 -9.03 3.56 -13.40
C GLU A 269 -9.57 2.79 -14.62
N GLU A 270 -8.90 1.72 -15.05
CA GLU A 270 -9.34 0.85 -16.15
C GLU A 270 -10.65 0.15 -15.80
N TYR A 271 -10.73 -0.40 -14.59
CA TYR A 271 -11.93 -1.12 -14.11
C TYR A 271 -13.18 -0.22 -14.08
N LEU A 272 -13.01 1.06 -13.77
CA LEU A 272 -14.08 2.04 -13.72
C LEU A 272 -14.37 2.71 -15.08
N GLY A 273 -13.55 2.49 -16.10
CA GLY A 273 -13.64 3.19 -17.37
C GLY A 273 -13.34 4.70 -17.25
N ALA A 274 -12.42 5.07 -16.35
CA ALA A 274 -12.04 6.45 -16.07
C ALA A 274 -10.87 6.96 -16.94
N VAL A 275 -10.33 6.13 -17.81
CA VAL A 275 -9.21 6.35 -18.74
C VAL A 275 -9.67 6.65 -20.14
#